data_01a77c04eec1a4428a7c5b40563ff926
#
_entry.id   01a77c04eec1a4428a7c5b40563ff926
#
_cell.length_a   1.000
_cell.length_b   1.000
_cell.length_c   1.000
_cell.angle_alpha   90.00
_cell.angle_beta   90.00
_cell.angle_gamma   90.00
#
_symmetry.space_group_name_H-M   'P 1'
#
loop_
_entity.id
_entity.type
_entity.pdbx_description
1 polymer ?
#
loop_
_entity_poly.entity_id
_entity_poly.type
_entity_poly.pdbx_seq_one_letter_code
_entity_poly.pdbx_strand_id
1 'polypeptide(L)'
;MVAKGGAKLIDNKAIQYLKLKLIKKVSLITPNIPEAEILTKTKIITKEDMIFAANKLIGLWAKNVLIKGGHLKHKNVLDILINTKDLKIFKSKRHKTKNTHGTGCTLSSSITTFLSCGKTVKKSCELGIKYVNSAIKSNPKYGKGHGPINHLTSLKVNRKFK
;
A
#
# COMPACT_ATOMS: atom_id res chain seq x y z
N MET A 1 -6.57 5.41 8.38
CA MET A 1 -6.64 6.85 8.69
C MET A 1 -7.67 7.55 7.83
N VAL A 2 -7.77 7.19 6.56
CA VAL A 2 -8.74 7.78 5.62
C VAL A 2 -9.44 6.67 4.86
N ALA A 3 -10.78 6.68 4.84
CA ALA A 3 -11.59 5.76 4.04
C ALA A 3 -11.41 6.04 2.55
N LYS A 4 -11.79 5.09 1.70
CA LYS A 4 -11.70 5.22 0.23
C LYS A 4 -12.47 6.45 -0.31
N GLY A 5 -13.46 6.94 0.41
CA GLY A 5 -14.24 8.17 0.09
C GLY A 5 -13.67 9.45 0.69
N GLY A 6 -12.48 9.44 1.29
CA GLY A 6 -11.85 10.63 1.91
C GLY A 6 -12.29 10.89 3.35
N ALA A 7 -13.26 10.13 3.89
CA ALA A 7 -13.71 10.30 5.26
C ALA A 7 -12.60 9.95 6.26
N LYS A 8 -12.40 10.80 7.25
CA LYS A 8 -11.43 10.62 8.31
C LYS A 8 -11.89 9.53 9.27
N LEU A 9 -11.10 8.48 9.47
CA LEU A 9 -11.43 7.33 10.32
C LEU A 9 -10.88 7.43 11.74
N ILE A 10 -9.91 8.30 11.99
CA ILE A 10 -9.30 8.52 13.31
C ILE A 10 -9.14 10.01 13.55
N ASP A 11 -9.21 10.43 14.80
CA ASP A 11 -9.09 11.82 15.22
C ASP A 11 -7.63 12.34 15.16
N ASN A 12 -7.47 13.64 15.42
CA ASN A 12 -6.16 14.28 15.38
C ASN A 12 -5.23 13.78 16.49
N LYS A 13 -5.78 13.45 17.67
CA LYS A 13 -4.98 12.94 18.81
C LYS A 13 -4.39 11.58 18.47
N ALA A 14 -5.21 10.68 17.87
CA ALA A 14 -4.75 9.38 17.39
C ALA A 14 -3.69 9.49 16.28
N ILE A 15 -3.83 10.45 15.35
CA ILE A 15 -2.81 10.73 14.33
C ILE A 15 -1.49 11.18 14.99
N GLN A 16 -1.54 12.09 15.97
CA GLN A 16 -0.36 12.53 16.69
C GLN A 16 0.30 11.38 17.46
N TYR A 17 -0.50 10.55 18.14
CA TYR A 17 0.02 9.38 18.85
C TYR A 17 0.71 8.40 17.89
N LEU A 18 0.09 8.13 16.73
CA LEU A 18 0.68 7.30 15.68
C LEU A 18 2.03 7.84 15.22
N LYS A 19 2.14 9.15 14.97
CA LYS A 19 3.39 9.80 14.56
C LYS A 19 4.47 9.69 15.61
N LEU A 20 4.13 10.01 16.86
CA LEU A 20 5.12 10.13 17.96
C LEU A 20 5.52 8.78 18.55
N LYS A 21 4.61 7.81 18.57
CA LYS A 21 4.79 6.56 19.32
C LYS A 21 4.87 5.31 18.45
N LEU A 22 4.02 5.18 17.42
CA LEU A 22 3.91 3.95 16.65
C LEU A 22 4.92 3.87 15.49
N ILE A 23 5.11 4.93 14.70
CA ILE A 23 5.94 4.93 13.50
C ILE A 23 7.34 4.38 13.75
N LYS A 24 7.99 4.79 14.82
CA LYS A 24 9.35 4.36 15.21
C LYS A 24 9.45 2.91 15.70
N LYS A 25 8.32 2.28 16.07
CA LYS A 25 8.29 0.92 16.63
C LYS A 25 8.06 -0.16 15.58
N VAL A 26 7.52 0.18 14.42
CA VAL A 26 7.18 -0.78 13.37
C VAL A 26 8.31 -0.94 12.35
N SER A 27 8.39 -2.11 11.73
CA SER A 27 9.42 -2.40 10.72
C SER A 27 9.17 -1.70 9.39
N LEU A 28 7.90 -1.44 9.06
CA LEU A 28 7.49 -0.82 7.81
C LEU A 28 6.16 -0.08 8.01
N ILE A 29 6.03 1.10 7.43
CA ILE A 29 4.75 1.79 7.27
C ILE A 29 4.37 1.83 5.79
N THR A 30 3.07 1.67 5.50
CA THR A 30 2.56 1.55 4.13
C THR A 30 1.46 2.59 3.83
N PRO A 31 1.70 3.90 3.99
CA PRO A 31 0.68 4.91 3.74
C PRO A 31 0.31 4.98 2.26
N ASN A 32 -0.97 5.24 1.98
CA ASN A 32 -1.39 5.74 0.69
C ASN A 32 -1.12 7.26 0.60
N ILE A 33 -1.33 7.88 -0.57
CA ILE A 33 -1.04 9.30 -0.76
C ILE A 33 -1.81 10.19 0.22
N PRO A 34 -3.16 10.09 0.39
CA PRO A 34 -3.87 10.90 1.38
C PRO A 34 -3.36 10.70 2.82
N GLU A 35 -2.98 9.48 3.18
CA GLU A 35 -2.39 9.18 4.49
C GLU A 35 -1.00 9.81 4.66
N ALA A 36 -0.16 9.73 3.63
CA ALA A 36 1.15 10.36 3.63
C ALA A 36 1.04 11.89 3.73
N GLU A 37 0.11 12.52 2.99
CA GLU A 37 -0.17 13.96 3.06
C GLU A 37 -0.55 14.39 4.50
N ILE A 38 -1.43 13.64 5.15
CA ILE A 38 -1.82 13.91 6.55
C ILE A 38 -0.63 13.77 7.50
N LEU A 39 0.15 12.71 7.36
CA LEU A 39 1.28 12.44 8.24
C LEU A 39 2.40 13.47 8.07
N THR A 40 2.65 13.93 6.84
CA THR A 40 3.79 14.81 6.52
C THR A 40 3.40 16.28 6.41
N LYS A 41 2.10 16.59 6.36
CA LYS A 41 1.57 17.93 6.04
C LYS A 41 2.16 18.45 4.71
N THR A 42 2.26 17.58 3.70
CA THR A 42 2.85 17.90 2.39
C THR A 42 1.89 17.44 1.31
N LYS A 43 1.61 18.27 0.31
CA LYS A 43 0.82 17.87 -0.86
C LYS A 43 1.64 16.96 -1.76
N ILE A 44 1.01 15.89 -2.30
CA ILE A 44 1.68 14.88 -3.12
C ILE A 44 0.95 14.78 -4.46
N ILE A 45 1.60 15.28 -5.52
CA ILE A 45 1.06 15.30 -6.90
C ILE A 45 2.00 14.52 -7.82
N THR A 46 3.29 14.53 -7.55
CA THR A 46 4.34 13.91 -8.38
C THR A 46 5.03 12.75 -7.67
N LYS A 47 5.86 12.04 -8.41
CA LYS A 47 6.76 11.02 -7.86
C LYS A 47 7.79 11.64 -6.91
N GLU A 48 8.27 12.82 -7.23
CA GLU A 48 9.22 13.58 -6.43
C GLU A 48 8.62 13.98 -5.08
N ASP A 49 7.34 14.39 -5.07
CA ASP A 49 6.62 14.67 -3.81
C ASP A 49 6.46 13.41 -2.95
N MET A 50 6.24 12.23 -3.57
CA MET A 50 6.21 10.97 -2.84
C MET A 50 7.56 10.68 -2.16
N ILE A 51 8.67 10.90 -2.86
CA ILE A 51 10.02 10.72 -2.32
C ILE A 51 10.25 11.70 -1.18
N PHE A 52 9.90 12.96 -1.36
CA PHE A 52 10.02 13.99 -0.32
C PHE A 52 9.20 13.63 0.94
N ALA A 53 7.93 13.24 0.75
CA ALA A 53 7.08 12.81 1.87
C ALA A 53 7.63 11.56 2.58
N ALA A 54 8.15 10.58 1.83
CA ALA A 54 8.76 9.40 2.43
C ALA A 54 10.00 9.77 3.28
N ASN A 55 10.87 10.67 2.79
CA ASN A 55 12.01 11.16 3.55
C ASN A 55 11.60 11.90 4.83
N LYS A 56 10.51 12.70 4.78
CA LYS A 56 9.95 13.30 6.01
C LYS A 56 9.51 12.24 7.01
N LEU A 57 8.93 11.11 6.55
CA LEU A 57 8.54 10.01 7.45
C LEU A 57 9.76 9.27 8.01
N ILE A 58 10.85 9.11 7.23
CA ILE A 58 12.14 8.62 7.76
C ILE A 58 12.67 9.55 8.84
N GLY A 59 12.59 10.88 8.65
CA GLY A 59 12.92 11.88 9.68
C GLY A 59 12.07 11.80 10.95
N LEU A 60 10.89 11.17 10.88
CA LEU A 60 10.06 10.82 12.04
C LEU A 60 10.37 9.43 12.62
N TRP A 61 11.57 8.93 12.36
CA TRP A 61 12.10 7.64 12.83
C TRP A 61 11.42 6.40 12.24
N ALA A 62 10.73 6.50 11.08
CA ALA A 62 10.29 5.33 10.35
C ALA A 62 11.51 4.54 9.84
N LYS A 63 11.55 3.23 10.10
CA LYS A 63 12.63 2.35 9.60
C LYS A 63 12.56 2.15 8.09
N ASN A 64 11.37 1.89 7.58
CA ASN A 64 11.08 1.74 6.16
C ASN A 64 9.72 2.36 5.86
N VAL A 65 9.57 2.98 4.70
CA VAL A 65 8.35 3.63 4.23
C VAL A 65 8.02 3.15 2.83
N LEU A 66 6.83 2.55 2.63
CA LEU A 66 6.29 2.23 1.31
C LEU A 66 5.10 3.17 1.03
N ILE A 67 5.31 4.22 0.25
CA ILE A 67 4.19 5.07 -0.21
C ILE A 67 3.52 4.42 -1.42
N LYS A 68 2.20 4.18 -1.29
CA LYS A 68 1.37 3.56 -2.34
C LYS A 68 0.87 4.62 -3.32
N GLY A 69 1.33 4.57 -4.58
CA GLY A 69 1.03 5.57 -5.61
C GLY A 69 -0.27 5.36 -6.40
N GLY A 70 -1.13 4.46 -5.95
CA GLY A 70 -2.38 4.14 -6.65
C GLY A 70 -3.33 5.32 -6.88
N HIS A 71 -3.22 6.38 -6.09
CA HIS A 71 -4.03 7.60 -6.20
C HIS A 71 -3.52 8.61 -7.24
N LEU A 72 -2.27 8.52 -7.68
CA LEU A 72 -1.78 9.40 -8.75
C LEU A 72 -2.42 9.06 -10.09
N LYS A 73 -2.79 10.08 -10.86
CA LYS A 73 -3.32 9.93 -12.22
C LYS A 73 -2.18 9.65 -13.20
N HIS A 74 -1.70 8.41 -13.25
CA HIS A 74 -0.62 8.00 -14.14
C HIS A 74 -0.95 6.66 -14.82
N LYS A 75 -0.40 6.41 -16.02
CA LYS A 75 -0.59 5.17 -16.80
C LYS A 75 -0.20 3.92 -16.00
N ASN A 76 0.81 4.02 -15.16
CA ASN A 76 1.26 2.98 -14.24
C ASN A 76 1.03 3.40 -12.79
N VAL A 77 0.94 2.43 -11.90
CA VAL A 77 1.03 2.64 -10.46
C VAL A 77 2.50 2.60 -10.06
N LEU A 78 2.95 3.60 -9.32
CA LEU A 78 4.30 3.67 -8.78
C LEU A 78 4.21 3.58 -7.25
N ASP A 79 4.76 2.52 -6.67
CA ASP A 79 4.91 2.41 -5.21
C ASP A 79 6.38 2.63 -4.87
N ILE A 80 6.65 3.47 -3.87
CA ILE A 80 8.02 3.91 -3.53
C ILE A 80 8.39 3.42 -2.15
N LEU A 81 9.38 2.56 -2.06
CA LEU A 81 9.99 2.10 -0.82
C LEU A 81 11.27 2.90 -0.56
N ILE A 82 11.34 3.51 0.61
CA ILE A 82 12.53 4.24 1.08
C ILE A 82 12.90 3.79 2.50
N ASN A 83 14.18 3.70 2.74
CA ASN A 83 14.80 3.65 4.06
C ASN A 83 16.05 4.54 4.07
N THR A 84 16.83 4.55 5.15
CA THR A 84 18.04 5.38 5.26
C THR A 84 19.16 5.02 4.28
N LYS A 85 19.10 3.84 3.62
CA LYS A 85 20.18 3.31 2.77
C LYS A 85 19.79 3.18 1.30
N ASP A 86 18.51 2.98 0.99
CA ASP A 86 18.06 2.60 -0.34
C ASP A 86 16.71 3.22 -0.69
N LEU A 87 16.54 3.50 -1.98
CA LEU A 87 15.28 3.88 -2.61
C LEU A 87 14.96 2.87 -3.71
N LYS A 88 13.77 2.28 -3.65
CA LYS A 88 13.27 1.37 -4.67
C LYS A 88 11.90 1.80 -5.16
N ILE A 89 11.76 1.94 -6.48
CA ILE A 89 10.47 2.20 -7.14
C ILE A 89 9.97 0.89 -7.73
N PHE A 90 8.74 0.52 -7.35
CA PHE A 90 8.01 -0.58 -7.95
C PHE A 90 7.00 0.00 -8.94
N LYS A 91 7.06 -0.47 -10.19
CA LYS A 91 6.15 -0.06 -11.26
C LYS A 91 5.19 -1.19 -11.60
N SER A 92 3.91 -0.91 -11.56
CA SER A 92 2.84 -1.86 -11.86
C SER A 92 1.89 -1.32 -12.91
N LYS A 93 1.29 -2.20 -13.72
CA LYS A 93 0.25 -1.81 -14.67
C LYS A 93 -1.02 -1.38 -13.92
N ARG A 94 -1.60 -0.25 -14.32
CA ARG A 94 -2.91 0.17 -13.81
C ARG A 94 -4.00 -0.64 -14.50
N HIS A 95 -4.83 -1.32 -13.73
CA HIS A 95 -5.98 -2.06 -14.23
C HIS A 95 -7.24 -1.18 -14.23
N LYS A 96 -7.97 -1.14 -15.34
CA LYS A 96 -9.27 -0.46 -15.44
C LYS A 96 -10.34 -1.33 -14.78
N THR A 97 -10.53 -1.18 -13.47
CA THR A 97 -11.54 -1.92 -12.71
C THR A 97 -12.08 -1.11 -11.54
N LYS A 98 -13.36 -1.32 -11.20
CA LYS A 98 -13.98 -0.78 -9.98
C LYS A 98 -13.71 -1.68 -8.76
N ASN A 99 -13.28 -2.94 -8.96
CA ASN A 99 -13.07 -3.93 -7.92
C ASN A 99 -11.66 -3.78 -7.31
N THR A 100 -11.54 -2.79 -6.43
CA THR A 100 -10.30 -2.46 -5.74
C THR A 100 -10.48 -2.37 -4.22
N HIS A 101 -11.64 -2.84 -3.71
CA HIS A 101 -11.85 -2.88 -2.27
C HIS A 101 -10.91 -3.91 -1.63
N GLY A 102 -10.31 -3.54 -0.51
CA GLY A 102 -9.38 -4.39 0.22
C GLY A 102 -7.92 -4.37 -0.27
N THR A 103 -7.60 -3.68 -1.37
CA THR A 103 -6.24 -3.61 -1.95
C THR A 103 -5.17 -3.23 -0.92
N GLY A 104 -5.41 -2.20 -0.13
CA GLY A 104 -4.44 -1.71 0.88
C GLY A 104 -4.23 -2.71 2.00
N CYS A 105 -5.30 -3.26 2.56
CA CYS A 105 -5.24 -4.27 3.62
C CYS A 105 -4.55 -5.54 3.14
N THR A 106 -4.89 -6.00 1.93
CA THR A 106 -4.26 -7.19 1.32
C THR A 106 -2.76 -6.98 1.08
N LEU A 107 -2.36 -5.79 0.64
CA LEU A 107 -0.94 -5.47 0.46
C LEU A 107 -0.19 -5.56 1.80
N SER A 108 -0.71 -4.91 2.83
CA SER A 108 -0.07 -4.93 4.15
C SER A 108 0.02 -6.34 4.73
N SER A 109 -1.07 -7.13 4.65
CA SER A 109 -1.10 -8.50 5.14
C SER A 109 -0.13 -9.41 4.38
N SER A 110 -0.09 -9.31 3.05
CA SER A 110 0.84 -10.12 2.24
C SER A 110 2.30 -9.76 2.51
N ILE A 111 2.63 -8.46 2.66
CA ILE A 111 3.98 -8.04 3.04
C ILE A 111 4.35 -8.62 4.41
N THR A 112 3.44 -8.54 5.40
CA THR A 112 3.67 -9.10 6.73
C THR A 112 3.93 -10.61 6.68
N THR A 113 3.15 -11.35 5.89
CA THR A 113 3.36 -12.79 5.66
C THR A 113 4.74 -13.08 5.10
N PHE A 114 5.19 -12.34 4.07
CA PHE A 114 6.54 -12.56 3.52
C PHE A 114 7.66 -12.18 4.49
N LEU A 115 7.45 -11.14 5.32
CA LEU A 115 8.38 -10.79 6.38
C LEU A 115 8.48 -11.89 7.44
N SER A 116 7.35 -12.47 7.86
CA SER A 116 7.34 -13.58 8.82
C SER A 116 8.01 -14.85 8.28
N CYS A 117 8.01 -15.02 6.93
CA CYS A 117 8.78 -16.08 6.25
C CYS A 117 10.26 -15.72 6.03
N GLY A 118 10.82 -14.74 6.74
CA GLY A 118 12.24 -14.37 6.70
C GLY A 118 12.69 -13.62 5.45
N LYS A 119 11.77 -13.12 4.61
CA LYS A 119 12.15 -12.29 3.45
C LYS A 119 12.54 -10.88 3.88
N THR A 120 13.48 -10.27 3.15
CA THR A 120 13.83 -8.86 3.36
C THR A 120 12.63 -7.95 3.10
N VAL A 121 12.62 -6.74 3.68
CA VAL A 121 11.54 -5.74 3.46
C VAL A 121 11.33 -5.47 1.97
N LYS A 122 12.42 -5.26 1.21
CA LYS A 122 12.38 -5.02 -0.24
C LYS A 122 11.72 -6.19 -0.99
N LYS A 123 12.11 -7.43 -0.68
CA LYS A 123 11.55 -8.63 -1.32
C LYS A 123 10.09 -8.86 -0.92
N SER A 124 9.74 -8.61 0.32
CA SER A 124 8.36 -8.70 0.82
C SER A 124 7.43 -7.69 0.14
N CYS A 125 7.89 -6.45 -0.04
CA CYS A 125 7.15 -5.44 -0.81
C CYS A 125 6.96 -5.87 -2.27
N GLU A 126 8.02 -6.34 -2.94
CA GLU A 126 7.95 -6.84 -4.32
C GLU A 126 6.91 -7.94 -4.48
N LEU A 127 6.97 -8.96 -3.62
CA LEU A 127 6.06 -10.11 -3.65
C LEU A 127 4.62 -9.71 -3.31
N GLY A 128 4.43 -8.85 -2.30
CA GLY A 128 3.11 -8.33 -1.91
C GLY A 128 2.46 -7.52 -3.03
N ILE A 129 3.22 -6.64 -3.68
CA ILE A 129 2.75 -5.85 -4.83
C ILE A 129 2.38 -6.77 -5.99
N LYS A 130 3.20 -7.78 -6.30
CA LYS A 130 2.91 -8.77 -7.35
C LYS A 130 1.62 -9.54 -7.06
N TYR A 131 1.43 -10.01 -5.83
CA TYR A 131 0.21 -10.70 -5.40
C TYR A 131 -1.03 -9.82 -5.56
N VAL A 132 -1.01 -8.59 -5.06
CA VAL A 132 -2.13 -7.65 -5.17
C VAL A 132 -2.46 -7.32 -6.63
N ASN A 133 -1.46 -7.12 -7.48
CA ASN A 133 -1.68 -6.91 -8.92
C ASN A 133 -2.39 -8.10 -9.57
N SER A 134 -2.00 -9.33 -9.23
CA SER A 134 -2.67 -10.54 -9.71
C SER A 134 -4.12 -10.61 -9.22
N ALA A 135 -4.35 -10.27 -7.95
CA ALA A 135 -5.69 -10.24 -7.35
C ALA A 135 -6.62 -9.21 -7.99
N ILE A 136 -6.09 -8.04 -8.38
CA ILE A 136 -6.84 -7.02 -9.12
C ILE A 136 -7.13 -7.49 -10.56
N LYS A 137 -6.12 -8.07 -11.23
CA LYS A 137 -6.24 -8.53 -12.63
C LYS A 137 -7.27 -9.64 -12.78
N SER A 138 -7.34 -10.56 -11.84
CA SER A 138 -8.22 -11.75 -11.89
C SER A 138 -9.66 -11.47 -11.49
N ASN A 139 -10.01 -10.22 -11.26
CA ASN A 139 -11.33 -9.66 -10.95
C ASN A 139 -12.49 -10.69 -10.83
N PRO A 140 -13.05 -10.94 -9.64
CA PRO A 140 -14.08 -11.96 -9.44
C PRO A 140 -15.44 -11.56 -10.03
N LYS A 141 -15.62 -10.29 -10.41
CA LYS A 141 -16.85 -9.72 -11.01
C LYS A 141 -18.11 -9.91 -10.13
N TYR A 142 -17.96 -9.86 -8.81
CA TYR A 142 -19.08 -9.91 -7.90
C TYR A 142 -19.82 -8.56 -7.82
N GLY A 143 -21.13 -8.58 -8.07
CA GLY A 143 -22.02 -7.42 -7.96
C GLY A 143 -21.75 -6.31 -8.99
N LYS A 144 -22.51 -5.19 -8.86
CA LYS A 144 -22.48 -4.03 -9.79
C LYS A 144 -21.70 -2.84 -9.24
N GLY A 145 -21.33 -2.84 -7.97
CA GLY A 145 -20.65 -1.75 -7.27
C GLY A 145 -19.12 -1.86 -7.26
N HIS A 146 -18.50 -1.22 -6.27
CA HIS A 146 -17.07 -1.36 -5.97
C HIS A 146 -16.79 -2.70 -5.28
N GLY A 147 -16.53 -3.75 -6.05
CA GLY A 147 -16.30 -5.09 -5.54
C GLY A 147 -14.90 -5.29 -4.93
N PRO A 148 -14.70 -6.44 -4.24
CA PRO A 148 -13.40 -6.83 -3.69
C PRO A 148 -12.44 -7.27 -4.80
N ILE A 149 -11.15 -7.30 -4.46
CA ILE A 149 -10.14 -8.01 -5.25
C ILE A 149 -10.28 -9.53 -5.05
N ASN A 150 -9.72 -10.32 -5.98
CA ASN A 150 -9.75 -11.78 -5.88
C ASN A 150 -8.62 -12.32 -5.00
N HIS A 151 -8.90 -12.61 -3.74
CA HIS A 151 -7.92 -13.17 -2.79
C HIS A 151 -7.45 -14.58 -3.16
N LEU A 152 -8.23 -15.33 -3.96
CA LEU A 152 -7.92 -16.70 -4.36
C LEU A 152 -7.08 -16.78 -5.65
N THR A 153 -6.52 -15.66 -6.12
CA THR A 153 -5.82 -15.57 -7.41
C THR A 153 -4.63 -16.52 -7.56
N SER A 154 -4.00 -16.90 -6.45
CA SER A 154 -2.85 -17.81 -6.43
C SER A 154 -3.23 -19.27 -6.18
N LEU A 155 -4.48 -19.54 -5.82
CA LEU A 155 -4.95 -20.91 -5.63
C LEU A 155 -5.34 -21.49 -6.98
N LYS A 156 -4.70 -22.58 -7.37
CA LYS A 156 -5.21 -23.46 -8.42
C LYS A 156 -6.41 -24.21 -7.83
N VAL A 157 -7.60 -23.60 -7.92
CA VAL A 157 -8.83 -24.31 -7.58
C VAL A 157 -8.99 -25.40 -8.63
N ASN A 158 -8.68 -26.65 -8.26
CA ASN A 158 -9.09 -27.81 -9.04
C ASN A 158 -10.63 -27.78 -9.06
N ARG A 159 -11.22 -27.29 -10.14
CA ARG A 159 -12.67 -27.32 -10.38
C ARG A 159 -13.14 -28.76 -10.63
N LYS A 160 -12.93 -29.65 -9.66
CA LYS A 160 -13.49 -30.99 -9.63
C LYS A 160 -14.42 -31.11 -8.42
N PHE A 161 -15.39 -30.20 -8.31
CA PHE A 161 -16.64 -30.44 -7.61
C PHE A 161 -17.75 -30.21 -8.65
N LYS A 162 -18.16 -31.31 -9.31
CA LYS A 162 -19.47 -31.39 -9.95
C LYS A 162 -20.49 -31.62 -8.87
#